data_f5c437cb447d4c9a2ea4f52af34a21e5
#
_entry.id   f5c437cb447d4c9a2ea4f52af34a21e5
#
_cell.length_a   1.000
_cell.length_b   1.000
_cell.length_c   1.000
_cell.angle_alpha   90.00
_cell.angle_beta   90.00
_cell.angle_gamma   90.00
#
_symmetry.space_group_name_H-M   'P 1'
#
loop_
_entity.id
_entity.type
_entity.pdbx_description
1 polymer ?
#
loop_
_entity_poly.entity_id
_entity_poly.type
_entity_poly.pdbx_seq_one_letter_code
_entity_poly.pdbx_strand_id
1 'polypeptide(L)'
;VEALLDFQFEVLTTYFNDGNRKPQRSSYNNAHAYLSAPYGIYQTLNGYIAIAMTPLPKLGELIDLDSIKDLQDQKEWFTKRDVIKKNIGDWIIKKSTEHWLSILEPADIWCAKVLDWESMVKHEGFKILDMVQRIQRDDGLDIETLRCPIRIDGEIFKSNKAAPKIGNDNNNIKKEFGI
;
A
#
# COMPACT_ATOMS: atom_id res chain seq x y z
N VAL A 1 -14.66 -1.68 -16.85
CA VAL A 1 -14.92 -2.92 -16.10
C VAL A 1 -13.70 -3.84 -16.17
N GLU A 2 -13.10 -4.07 -17.37
CA GLU A 2 -11.95 -4.96 -17.59
C GLU A 2 -10.74 -4.56 -16.71
N ALA A 3 -10.38 -3.28 -16.66
CA ALA A 3 -9.30 -2.78 -15.82
C ALA A 3 -9.51 -3.07 -14.31
N LEU A 4 -10.76 -3.09 -13.84
CA LEU A 4 -11.06 -3.46 -12.46
C LEU A 4 -10.88 -4.95 -12.21
N LEU A 5 -11.16 -5.80 -13.21
CA LEU A 5 -10.90 -7.23 -13.14
C LEU A 5 -9.40 -7.52 -13.19
N ASP A 6 -8.68 -6.82 -14.07
CA ASP A 6 -7.22 -6.93 -14.16
C ASP A 6 -6.52 -6.50 -12.85
N PHE A 7 -7.05 -5.47 -12.18
CA PHE A 7 -6.56 -5.08 -10.86
C PHE A 7 -6.73 -6.17 -9.79
N GLN A 8 -7.64 -7.14 -10.01
CA GLN A 8 -7.84 -8.31 -9.15
C GLN A 8 -7.10 -9.56 -9.66
N PHE A 9 -6.22 -9.43 -10.63
CA PHE A 9 -5.55 -10.54 -11.32
C PHE A 9 -5.00 -11.61 -10.37
N GLU A 10 -4.21 -11.22 -9.37
CA GLU A 10 -3.57 -12.16 -8.42
C GLU A 10 -4.61 -12.94 -7.62
N VAL A 11 -5.59 -12.24 -7.06
CA VAL A 11 -6.63 -12.84 -6.20
C VAL A 11 -7.55 -13.75 -7.01
N LEU A 12 -7.97 -13.32 -8.21
CA LEU A 12 -8.81 -14.12 -9.08
C LEU A 12 -8.08 -15.35 -9.62
N THR A 13 -6.83 -15.21 -10.01
CA THR A 13 -6.01 -16.33 -10.47
C THR A 13 -5.85 -17.38 -9.38
N THR A 14 -5.60 -16.97 -8.14
CA THR A 14 -5.53 -17.89 -7.00
C THR A 14 -6.87 -18.56 -6.75
N TYR A 15 -7.97 -17.81 -6.75
CA TYR A 15 -9.32 -18.35 -6.56
C TYR A 15 -9.68 -19.42 -7.60
N PHE A 16 -9.40 -19.19 -8.88
CA PHE A 16 -9.70 -20.15 -9.94
C PHE A 16 -8.90 -21.46 -9.80
N ASN A 17 -7.72 -21.42 -9.18
CA ASN A 17 -6.83 -22.57 -9.05
C ASN A 17 -6.83 -23.18 -7.63
N ASP A 18 -7.57 -22.61 -6.69
CA ASP A 18 -7.75 -23.13 -5.32
C ASP A 18 -9.11 -23.84 -5.14
N GLY A 19 -9.63 -24.46 -6.20
CA GLY A 19 -10.93 -25.17 -6.18
C GLY A 19 -12.12 -24.24 -5.94
N ASN A 20 -12.02 -22.96 -6.34
CA ASN A 20 -13.04 -21.92 -6.19
C ASN A 20 -13.48 -21.71 -4.72
N ARG A 21 -12.61 -21.98 -3.77
CA ARG A 21 -12.88 -21.75 -2.36
C ARG A 21 -12.94 -20.26 -2.06
N LYS A 22 -13.98 -19.85 -1.31
CA LYS A 22 -14.11 -18.45 -0.90
C LYS A 22 -12.88 -18.01 -0.10
N PRO A 23 -12.16 -16.93 -0.53
CA PRO A 23 -11.01 -16.46 0.19
C PRO A 23 -11.43 -15.94 1.58
N GLN A 24 -10.68 -16.35 2.59
CA GLN A 24 -10.87 -15.87 3.96
C GLN A 24 -9.78 -14.87 4.31
N ARG A 25 -10.16 -13.67 4.67
CA ARG A 25 -9.21 -12.68 5.16
C ARG A 25 -8.82 -12.96 6.61
N SER A 26 -7.59 -12.61 6.95
CA SER A 26 -7.18 -12.58 8.35
C SER A 26 -8.09 -11.62 9.13
N SER A 27 -8.54 -12.03 10.32
CA SER A 27 -9.33 -11.19 11.22
C SER A 27 -8.47 -10.20 12.00
N TYR A 28 -7.14 -10.41 12.01
CA TYR A 28 -6.19 -9.56 12.72
C TYR A 28 -5.14 -9.01 11.75
N ASN A 29 -4.89 -7.68 11.77
CA ASN A 29 -3.99 -7.00 10.85
C ASN A 29 -4.23 -7.42 9.39
N ASN A 30 -5.45 -7.23 8.96
CA ASN A 30 -6.00 -7.77 7.74
C ASN A 30 -5.35 -7.12 6.50
N ALA A 31 -4.40 -7.83 5.88
CA ALA A 31 -3.72 -7.38 4.68
C ALA A 31 -4.23 -8.13 3.44
N HIS A 32 -3.68 -9.30 3.13
CA HIS A 32 -3.99 -10.07 1.92
C HIS A 32 -4.67 -11.39 2.28
N ALA A 33 -5.67 -11.82 1.49
CA ALA A 33 -6.47 -13.01 1.79
C ALA A 33 -5.68 -14.31 1.70
N TYR A 34 -4.70 -14.38 0.82
CA TYR A 34 -3.93 -15.59 0.52
C TYR A 34 -2.51 -15.61 1.09
N LEU A 35 -2.07 -14.54 1.75
CA LEU A 35 -0.75 -14.49 2.35
C LEU A 35 -0.77 -14.92 3.83
N SER A 36 0.28 -15.62 4.23
CA SER A 36 0.51 -16.07 5.59
C SER A 36 0.95 -14.92 6.51
N ALA A 37 0.98 -15.16 7.82
CA ALA A 37 1.74 -14.31 8.73
C ALA A 37 3.24 -14.38 8.36
N PRO A 38 4.01 -13.29 8.58
CA PRO A 38 3.63 -12.07 9.28
C PRO A 38 3.07 -10.97 8.37
N TYR A 39 2.80 -11.22 7.09
CA TYR A 39 2.40 -10.18 6.13
C TYR A 39 1.26 -9.31 6.66
N GLY A 40 1.52 -8.03 6.89
CA GLY A 40 0.52 -7.10 7.43
C GLY A 40 1.11 -5.78 7.91
N ILE A 41 0.22 -4.94 8.44
CA ILE A 41 0.56 -3.66 9.06
C ILE A 41 0.31 -3.79 10.56
N TYR A 42 1.30 -3.40 11.35
CA TYR A 42 1.28 -3.51 12.82
C TYR A 42 1.42 -2.13 13.45
N GLN A 43 0.60 -1.87 14.45
CA GLN A 43 0.72 -0.66 15.25
C GLN A 43 1.98 -0.73 16.12
N THR A 44 2.76 0.34 16.14
CA THR A 44 3.90 0.55 17.02
C THR A 44 3.54 1.55 18.12
N LEU A 45 4.46 1.86 19.01
CA LEU A 45 4.23 2.85 20.06
C LEU A 45 3.88 4.24 19.51
N ASN A 46 4.41 4.62 18.33
CA ASN A 46 4.30 5.98 17.77
C ASN A 46 3.83 6.02 16.32
N GLY A 47 3.29 4.94 15.77
CA GLY A 47 2.84 4.87 14.37
C GLY A 47 2.54 3.46 13.93
N TYR A 48 2.97 3.10 12.70
CA TYR A 48 2.72 1.80 12.11
C TYR A 48 3.93 1.33 11.31
N ILE A 49 4.17 0.01 11.32
CA ILE A 49 5.16 -0.68 10.50
C ILE A 49 4.46 -1.71 9.61
N ALA A 50 4.78 -1.73 8.33
CA ALA A 50 4.45 -2.81 7.43
C ALA A 50 5.56 -3.86 7.47
N ILE A 51 5.20 -5.14 7.57
CA ILE A 51 6.12 -6.27 7.49
C ILE A 51 5.64 -7.17 6.37
N ALA A 52 6.53 -7.46 5.43
CA ALA A 52 6.25 -8.36 4.32
C ALA A 52 6.54 -9.83 4.67
N MET A 53 6.55 -10.68 3.66
CA MET A 53 6.82 -12.10 3.80
C MET A 53 8.24 -12.33 4.34
N THR A 54 8.34 -12.90 5.51
CA THR A 54 9.63 -13.29 6.12
C THR A 54 9.46 -14.55 6.96
N PRO A 55 10.49 -15.39 7.12
CA PRO A 55 10.42 -16.55 7.98
C PRO A 55 10.13 -16.15 9.43
N LEU A 56 9.09 -16.75 10.02
CA LEU A 56 8.67 -16.45 11.40
C LEU A 56 9.76 -16.73 12.43
N PRO A 57 10.56 -17.83 12.36
CA PRO A 57 11.64 -18.04 13.29
C PRO A 57 12.66 -16.91 13.26
N LYS A 58 13.09 -16.47 12.06
CA LYS A 58 14.04 -15.36 11.92
C LYS A 58 13.46 -14.06 12.51
N LEU A 59 12.20 -13.76 12.21
CA LEU A 59 11.54 -12.59 12.79
C LEU A 59 11.48 -12.69 14.31
N GLY A 60 11.09 -13.86 14.85
CA GLY A 60 10.99 -14.11 16.28
C GLY A 60 12.31 -13.90 17.03
N GLU A 61 13.42 -14.37 16.45
CA GLU A 61 14.77 -14.13 16.99
C GLU A 61 15.10 -12.64 17.03
N LEU A 62 14.85 -11.91 15.92
CA LEU A 62 15.19 -10.51 15.80
C LEU A 62 14.41 -9.61 16.75
N ILE A 63 13.12 -9.87 16.92
CA ILE A 63 12.25 -9.06 17.79
C ILE A 63 12.14 -9.61 19.23
N ASP A 64 12.83 -10.71 19.52
CA ASP A 64 12.78 -11.43 20.80
C ASP A 64 11.36 -11.86 21.21
N LEU A 65 10.67 -12.54 20.30
CA LEU A 65 9.30 -13.03 20.48
C LEU A 65 9.27 -14.57 20.44
N ASP A 66 9.30 -15.22 21.61
CA ASP A 66 9.38 -16.69 21.74
C ASP A 66 8.23 -17.41 21.06
N SER A 67 7.03 -16.85 21.07
CA SER A 67 5.82 -17.51 20.52
C SER A 67 5.88 -17.81 19.03
N ILE A 68 6.87 -17.25 18.29
CA ILE A 68 7.03 -17.49 16.86
C ILE A 68 8.42 -18.02 16.47
N LYS A 69 9.39 -18.06 17.41
CA LYS A 69 10.76 -18.58 17.15
C LYS A 69 10.77 -20.04 16.69
N ASP A 70 9.90 -20.87 17.24
CA ASP A 70 9.86 -22.29 16.96
C ASP A 70 8.88 -22.72 15.87
N LEU A 71 8.20 -21.78 15.23
CA LEU A 71 7.23 -22.05 14.18
C LEU A 71 7.91 -22.37 12.84
N GLN A 72 8.41 -23.60 12.69
CA GLN A 72 9.12 -24.05 11.48
C GLN A 72 8.17 -24.44 10.33
N ASP A 73 6.96 -24.95 10.63
CA ASP A 73 6.03 -25.38 9.59
C ASP A 73 5.31 -24.19 8.94
N GLN A 74 5.68 -23.93 7.69
CA GLN A 74 5.09 -22.84 6.90
C GLN A 74 3.57 -22.96 6.70
N LYS A 75 2.99 -24.20 6.76
CA LYS A 75 1.54 -24.38 6.69
C LYS A 75 0.84 -23.75 7.91
N GLU A 76 1.49 -23.82 9.07
CA GLU A 76 0.98 -23.19 10.28
C GLU A 76 0.96 -21.66 10.19
N TRP A 77 1.90 -21.05 9.44
CA TRP A 77 1.93 -19.60 9.26
C TRP A 77 0.67 -19.06 8.58
N PHE A 78 0.04 -19.89 7.74
CA PHE A 78 -1.24 -19.54 7.12
C PHE A 78 -2.42 -19.94 8.01
N THR A 79 -2.48 -21.19 8.49
CA THR A 79 -3.63 -21.70 9.23
C THR A 79 -3.81 -21.05 10.60
N LYS A 80 -2.70 -20.65 11.23
CA LYS A 80 -2.67 -19.97 12.54
C LYS A 80 -2.42 -18.46 12.42
N ARG A 81 -2.55 -17.90 11.22
CA ARG A 81 -2.15 -16.50 10.94
C ARG A 81 -2.76 -15.47 11.87
N ASP A 82 -4.02 -15.64 12.31
CA ASP A 82 -4.68 -14.68 13.20
C ASP A 82 -4.04 -14.63 14.58
N VAL A 83 -3.74 -15.81 15.14
CA VAL A 83 -3.05 -15.91 16.44
C VAL A 83 -1.62 -15.37 16.34
N ILE A 84 -0.90 -15.73 15.27
CA ILE A 84 0.47 -15.27 15.03
C ILE A 84 0.51 -13.75 14.88
N LYS A 85 -0.36 -13.17 14.05
CA LYS A 85 -0.45 -11.73 13.86
C LYS A 85 -0.83 -10.98 15.14
N LYS A 86 -1.73 -11.57 15.94
CA LYS A 86 -2.08 -11.01 17.24
C LYS A 86 -0.84 -10.94 18.15
N ASN A 87 -0.10 -12.04 18.28
CA ASN A 87 1.11 -12.10 19.12
C ASN A 87 2.16 -11.08 18.66
N ILE A 88 2.39 -10.97 17.35
CA ILE A 88 3.30 -9.96 16.77
C ILE A 88 2.80 -8.55 17.09
N GLY A 89 1.51 -8.27 16.90
CA GLY A 89 0.93 -6.94 17.17
C GLY A 89 1.04 -6.53 18.64
N ASP A 90 0.72 -7.45 19.56
CA ASP A 90 0.82 -7.22 21.02
C ASP A 90 2.27 -6.98 21.47
N TRP A 91 3.24 -7.42 20.67
CA TRP A 91 4.66 -7.23 20.93
C TRP A 91 5.21 -5.96 20.29
N ILE A 92 4.92 -5.76 19.02
CA ILE A 92 5.42 -4.62 18.21
C ILE A 92 4.97 -3.27 18.81
N ILE A 93 3.77 -3.21 19.38
CA ILE A 93 3.23 -1.97 19.97
C ILE A 93 4.06 -1.43 21.13
N LYS A 94 4.92 -2.25 21.74
CA LYS A 94 5.73 -1.88 22.93
C LYS A 94 6.90 -0.94 22.62
N LYS A 95 7.29 -0.80 21.35
CA LYS A 95 8.44 0.00 20.94
C LYS A 95 8.06 0.90 19.74
N SER A 96 8.89 1.91 19.49
CA SER A 96 8.69 2.84 18.38
C SER A 96 8.93 2.20 17.01
N THR A 97 8.41 2.79 15.95
CA THR A 97 8.66 2.35 14.58
C THR A 97 10.15 2.36 14.27
N GLU A 98 10.86 3.41 14.67
CA GLU A 98 12.30 3.59 14.44
C GLU A 98 13.12 2.51 15.16
N HIS A 99 12.69 2.11 16.36
CA HIS A 99 13.34 0.99 17.07
C HIS A 99 13.24 -0.31 16.24
N TRP A 100 12.06 -0.64 15.74
CA TRP A 100 11.88 -1.86 14.95
C TRP A 100 12.62 -1.82 13.62
N LEU A 101 12.57 -0.69 12.90
CA LEU A 101 13.32 -0.51 11.65
C LEU A 101 14.83 -0.68 11.86
N SER A 102 15.39 -0.13 12.94
CA SER A 102 16.83 -0.26 13.25
C SER A 102 17.30 -1.71 13.47
N ILE A 103 16.39 -2.62 13.79
CA ILE A 103 16.67 -4.05 13.98
C ILE A 103 16.39 -4.84 12.70
N LEU A 104 15.27 -4.55 12.04
CA LEU A 104 14.74 -5.37 10.96
C LEU A 104 15.39 -5.07 9.61
N GLU A 105 15.61 -3.80 9.27
CA GLU A 105 16.23 -3.41 8.00
C GLU A 105 17.66 -3.95 7.83
N PRO A 106 18.58 -3.83 8.82
CA PRO A 106 19.92 -4.39 8.70
C PRO A 106 19.96 -5.92 8.58
N ALA A 107 18.89 -6.59 9.06
CA ALA A 107 18.73 -8.05 8.98
C ALA A 107 18.08 -8.51 7.67
N ASP A 108 17.89 -7.60 6.71
CA ASP A 108 17.24 -7.87 5.42
C ASP A 108 15.80 -8.41 5.58
N ILE A 109 15.06 -7.84 6.52
CA ILE A 109 13.62 -8.05 6.65
C ILE A 109 12.88 -6.98 5.87
N TRP A 110 12.02 -7.40 4.97
CA TRP A 110 11.20 -6.47 4.19
C TRP A 110 10.15 -5.79 5.08
N CYS A 111 10.50 -4.61 5.51
CA CYS A 111 9.64 -3.80 6.35
C CYS A 111 9.76 -2.32 5.96
N ALA A 112 8.74 -1.54 6.31
CA ALA A 112 8.75 -0.10 6.08
C ALA A 112 7.84 0.62 7.08
N LYS A 113 8.17 1.87 7.38
CA LYS A 113 7.26 2.78 8.09
C LYS A 113 6.04 3.06 7.23
N VAL A 114 4.85 2.95 7.81
CA VAL A 114 3.63 3.41 7.15
C VAL A 114 3.52 4.92 7.34
N LEU A 115 3.46 5.64 6.23
CA LEU A 115 3.40 7.09 6.21
C LEU A 115 1.94 7.56 6.19
N ASP A 116 1.62 8.59 6.95
CA ASP A 116 0.41 9.38 6.75
C ASP A 116 0.59 10.36 5.57
N TRP A 117 -0.46 11.07 5.19
CA TRP A 117 -0.43 12.01 4.06
C TRP A 117 0.60 13.12 4.25
N GLU A 118 0.71 13.66 5.46
CA GLU A 118 1.65 14.73 5.76
C GLU A 118 3.11 14.28 5.64
N SER A 119 3.42 13.11 6.18
CA SER A 119 4.76 12.50 6.10
C SER A 119 5.08 12.08 4.67
N MET A 120 4.10 11.55 3.93
CA MET A 120 4.29 11.11 2.54
C MET A 120 4.67 12.28 1.63
N VAL A 121 3.98 13.41 1.69
CA VAL A 121 4.28 14.56 0.83
C VAL A 121 5.61 15.23 1.18
N LYS A 122 6.10 15.05 2.41
CA LYS A 122 7.41 15.53 2.86
C LYS A 122 8.55 14.57 2.52
N HIS A 123 8.22 13.32 2.20
CA HIS A 123 9.21 12.29 1.91
C HIS A 123 10.01 12.60 0.66
N GLU A 124 11.32 12.35 0.68
CA GLU A 124 12.22 12.64 -0.43
C GLU A 124 11.79 11.95 -1.72
N GLY A 125 11.42 10.67 -1.65
CA GLY A 125 10.92 9.91 -2.80
C GLY A 125 9.68 10.54 -3.46
N PHE A 126 8.75 11.12 -2.67
CA PHE A 126 7.60 11.84 -3.22
C PHE A 126 8.03 13.13 -3.95
N LYS A 127 8.97 13.88 -3.38
CA LYS A 127 9.49 15.12 -3.97
C LYS A 127 10.23 14.86 -5.28
N ILE A 128 11.06 13.82 -5.33
CA ILE A 128 11.81 13.42 -6.54
C ILE A 128 10.89 13.06 -7.70
N LEU A 129 9.71 12.49 -7.41
CA LEU A 129 8.73 12.13 -8.44
C LEU A 129 8.08 13.35 -9.12
N ASP A 130 8.16 14.53 -8.52
CA ASP A 130 7.54 15.78 -9.03
C ASP A 130 6.07 15.56 -9.44
N MET A 131 5.29 14.95 -8.52
CA MET A 131 3.91 14.55 -8.83
C MET A 131 2.90 15.69 -8.71
N VAL A 132 3.24 16.78 -8.02
CA VAL A 132 2.32 17.89 -7.79
C VAL A 132 2.43 18.92 -8.92
N GLN A 133 1.28 19.37 -9.41
CA GLN A 133 1.16 20.49 -10.34
C GLN A 133 0.16 21.51 -9.82
N ARG A 134 0.37 22.78 -10.16
CA ARG A 134 -0.58 23.85 -9.91
C ARG A 134 -1.32 24.20 -11.18
N ILE A 135 -2.61 24.35 -11.08
CA ILE A 135 -3.50 24.77 -12.15
C ILE A 135 -4.40 25.90 -11.65
N GLN A 136 -4.64 26.89 -12.48
CA GLN A 136 -5.56 27.97 -12.17
C GLN A 136 -6.92 27.71 -12.81
N ARG A 137 -7.99 27.83 -12.01
CA ARG A 137 -9.36 27.76 -12.50
C ARG A 137 -9.77 29.09 -13.14
N ASP A 138 -10.83 29.03 -13.95
CA ASP A 138 -11.41 30.23 -14.61
C ASP A 138 -11.89 31.31 -13.62
N ASP A 139 -12.16 30.93 -12.37
CA ASP A 139 -12.55 31.86 -11.30
C ASP A 139 -11.35 32.44 -10.53
N GLY A 140 -10.12 32.17 -10.99
CA GLY A 140 -8.88 32.65 -10.42
C GLY A 140 -8.37 31.85 -9.23
N LEU A 141 -9.03 30.78 -8.81
CA LEU A 141 -8.58 29.92 -7.72
C LEU A 141 -7.45 28.99 -8.17
N ASP A 142 -6.34 29.01 -7.46
CA ASP A 142 -5.25 28.05 -7.63
C ASP A 142 -5.58 26.72 -6.93
N ILE A 143 -5.33 25.63 -7.66
CA ILE A 143 -5.53 24.26 -7.14
C ILE A 143 -4.22 23.51 -7.30
N GLU A 144 -3.82 22.80 -6.26
CA GLU A 144 -2.78 21.77 -6.34
C GLU A 144 -3.42 20.42 -6.64
N THR A 145 -2.90 19.71 -7.64
CA THR A 145 -3.37 18.38 -8.04
C THR A 145 -2.21 17.50 -8.47
N LEU A 146 -2.45 16.21 -8.61
CA LEU A 146 -1.45 15.31 -9.18
C LEU A 146 -1.43 15.45 -10.71
N ARG A 147 -0.22 15.43 -11.29
CA ARG A 147 -0.04 15.30 -12.73
C ARG A 147 -0.33 13.88 -13.22
N CYS A 148 -0.39 13.69 -14.53
CA CYS A 148 -0.41 12.36 -15.13
C CYS A 148 0.83 11.55 -14.68
N PRO A 149 0.67 10.32 -14.16
CA PRO A 149 1.78 9.49 -13.72
C PRO A 149 2.59 8.88 -14.89
N ILE A 150 2.03 8.89 -16.10
CA ILE A 150 2.64 8.29 -17.28
C ILE A 150 3.82 9.16 -17.73
N ARG A 151 4.91 8.51 -18.11
CA ARG A 151 6.05 9.11 -18.81
C ARG A 151 6.16 8.46 -20.17
N ILE A 152 6.42 9.25 -21.22
CA ILE A 152 6.70 8.77 -22.57
C ILE A 152 8.10 9.29 -22.93
N ASP A 153 9.00 8.38 -23.27
CA ASP A 153 10.42 8.69 -23.57
C ASP A 153 11.11 9.53 -22.47
N GLY A 154 10.72 9.29 -21.21
CA GLY A 154 11.22 10.05 -20.06
C GLY A 154 10.50 11.37 -19.79
N GLU A 155 9.68 11.85 -20.71
CA GLU A 155 8.95 13.12 -20.59
C GLU A 155 7.80 13.05 -19.59
N ILE A 156 7.66 14.11 -18.81
CA ILE A 156 6.59 14.30 -17.82
C ILE A 156 5.49 15.16 -18.43
N PHE A 157 4.26 14.69 -18.36
CA PHE A 157 3.10 15.43 -18.85
C PHE A 157 2.41 16.18 -17.71
N LYS A 158 2.33 17.51 -17.87
CA LYS A 158 1.56 18.40 -17.00
C LYS A 158 0.48 19.08 -17.83
N SER A 159 -0.70 19.29 -17.24
CA SER A 159 -1.78 20.04 -17.87
C SER A 159 -2.02 21.33 -17.11
N ASN A 160 -2.07 22.45 -17.83
CA ASN A 160 -2.45 23.73 -17.25
C ASN A 160 -3.98 23.97 -17.29
N LYS A 161 -4.72 23.04 -17.89
CA LYS A 161 -6.17 23.15 -18.01
C LYS A 161 -6.87 22.61 -16.76
N ALA A 162 -7.60 23.46 -16.08
CA ALA A 162 -8.47 23.08 -14.99
C ALA A 162 -9.72 22.32 -15.49
N ALA A 163 -10.39 21.61 -14.58
CA ALA A 163 -11.68 21.02 -14.88
C ALA A 163 -12.69 22.14 -15.25
N PRO A 164 -13.37 22.04 -16.42
CA PRO A 164 -14.35 23.05 -16.84
C PRO A 164 -15.58 23.04 -15.95
N LYS A 165 -16.31 24.14 -15.90
CA LYS A 165 -17.66 24.15 -15.32
C LYS A 165 -18.59 23.28 -16.17
N ILE A 166 -19.62 22.73 -15.53
CA ILE A 166 -20.62 21.90 -16.23
C ILE A 166 -21.20 22.68 -17.44
N GLY A 167 -21.12 22.08 -18.61
CA GLY A 167 -21.61 22.65 -19.87
C GLY A 167 -20.69 23.66 -20.55
N ASN A 168 -19.55 24.00 -19.98
CA ASN A 168 -18.65 25.01 -20.52
C ASN A 168 -18.14 24.66 -21.94
N ASP A 169 -17.88 23.40 -22.20
CA ASP A 169 -17.36 22.92 -23.49
C ASP A 169 -18.45 22.45 -24.47
N ASN A 170 -19.75 22.52 -24.09
CA ASN A 170 -20.85 21.99 -24.92
C ASN A 170 -20.87 22.55 -26.38
N ASN A 171 -20.64 23.85 -26.52
CA ASN A 171 -20.68 24.49 -27.86
C ASN A 171 -19.49 24.05 -28.72
N ASN A 172 -18.29 23.87 -28.08
CA ASN A 172 -17.10 23.41 -28.78
C ASN A 172 -17.26 21.96 -29.21
N ILE A 173 -17.77 21.11 -28.33
CA ILE A 173 -18.07 19.69 -28.60
C ILE A 173 -19.11 19.56 -29.74
N LYS A 174 -20.19 20.31 -29.66
CA LYS A 174 -21.21 20.31 -30.74
C LYS A 174 -20.63 20.70 -32.08
N LYS A 175 -19.80 21.74 -32.12
CA LYS A 175 -19.14 22.21 -33.35
C LYS A 175 -18.14 21.18 -33.89
N GLU A 176 -17.35 20.56 -33.02
CA GLU A 176 -16.32 19.58 -33.40
C GLU A 176 -16.92 18.30 -33.97
N PHE A 177 -17.96 17.79 -33.32
CA PHE A 177 -18.61 16.52 -33.69
C PHE A 177 -19.85 16.66 -34.54
N GLY A 178 -20.30 17.90 -34.91
CA GLY A 178 -21.44 18.14 -35.77
C GLY A 178 -22.81 17.73 -35.17
N ILE A 179 -22.98 17.79 -33.86
CA ILE A 179 -24.18 17.35 -33.12
C ILE A 179 -24.92 18.52 -32.47
#